data_b30e8e6743cb35d9a654aac78f071e86
#
_entry.id   b30e8e6743cb35d9a654aac78f071e86
#
_cell.length_a   1.000
_cell.length_b   1.000
_cell.length_c   1.000
_cell.angle_alpha   90.00
_cell.angle_beta   90.00
_cell.angle_gamma   90.00
#
_symmetry.space_group_name_H-M   'P 1'
#
loop_
_entity.id
_entity.type
_entity.pdbx_description
1 polymer ?
#
loop_
_entity_poly.entity_id
_entity_poly.type
_entity_poly.pdbx_seq_one_letter_code
_entity_poly.pdbx_strand_id
1 'polypeptide(L)'
;RQRQMCIRDRDKLARQEPIREPGTTQGYHAVTFGYLVGELVRRIDGRSLGTYFKEEIAEKFGIDFVIGMNEEDISRCADLLLLSGKPNLLIQMVLALPNWLLPEQIKIVKQTLQSKEYAKAFLEIMEVDENETLPTDYPNSDSWRKAEIPAANGHGTASGIAKFFGILASGGSRNSQKMLNPDTIKDATTPKTTGPDVVLFQAPYKFGLGYQVDAPFSPIGMKEGMFGHTGIAGATGFADLNHKVGFGFTNNRQHSLGKLYRTSNNLAKKLYEIL
;
A
#
# COMPACT_ATOMS: atom_id res chain seq x y z
N ARG A 1 -1.51 -21.56 -13.47
CA ARG A 1 -0.79 -21.62 -12.17
C ARG A 1 -1.07 -20.36 -11.32
N GLN A 2 -0.90 -19.12 -11.80
CA GLN A 2 -1.13 -17.89 -11.03
C GLN A 2 -2.58 -17.74 -10.52
N ARG A 3 -3.58 -18.04 -11.35
CA ARG A 3 -5.00 -18.01 -10.94
C ARG A 3 -5.32 -19.01 -9.82
N GLN A 4 -4.62 -20.16 -9.78
CA GLN A 4 -4.74 -21.15 -8.73
C GLN A 4 -4.05 -20.71 -7.43
N MET A 5 -2.94 -19.98 -7.50
CA MET A 5 -2.25 -19.42 -6.35
C MET A 5 -3.13 -18.40 -5.61
N CYS A 6 -3.71 -17.43 -6.30
CA CYS A 6 -4.59 -16.42 -5.69
C CYS A 6 -5.87 -17.02 -5.07
N ILE A 7 -6.41 -18.11 -5.63
CA ILE A 7 -7.58 -18.84 -5.04
C ILE A 7 -7.16 -19.54 -3.75
N ARG A 8 -6.03 -20.24 -3.78
CA ARG A 8 -5.48 -20.95 -2.63
C ARG A 8 -5.17 -20.02 -1.45
N ASP A 9 -4.62 -18.84 -1.73
CA ASP A 9 -4.27 -17.85 -0.70
C ASP A 9 -5.51 -17.26 -0.04
N ARG A 10 -6.57 -17.00 -0.82
CA ARG A 10 -7.87 -16.54 -0.29
C ARG A 10 -8.55 -17.59 0.59
N ASP A 11 -8.50 -18.85 0.18
CA ASP A 11 -9.05 -19.95 0.96
C ASP A 11 -8.27 -20.16 2.27
N LYS A 12 -6.97 -20.01 2.26
CA LYS A 12 -6.12 -20.03 3.45
C LYS A 12 -6.49 -18.89 4.40
N LEU A 13 -6.58 -17.65 3.89
CA LEU A 13 -6.96 -16.49 4.69
C LEU A 13 -8.36 -16.65 5.30
N ALA A 14 -9.32 -17.18 4.55
CA ALA A 14 -10.68 -17.41 5.03
C ALA A 14 -10.76 -18.46 6.18
N ARG A 15 -9.79 -19.37 6.25
CA ARG A 15 -9.69 -20.41 7.29
C ARG A 15 -8.75 -20.05 8.42
N GLN A 16 -8.05 -18.92 8.31
CA GLN A 16 -7.06 -18.51 9.29
C GLN A 16 -7.75 -18.02 10.57
N GLU A 17 -7.36 -18.58 11.71
CA GLU A 17 -7.79 -18.07 12.99
C GLU A 17 -7.23 -16.67 13.26
N PRO A 18 -8.02 -15.75 13.84
CA PRO A 18 -7.53 -14.45 14.28
C PRO A 18 -6.34 -14.60 15.23
N ILE A 19 -5.29 -13.81 15.03
CA ILE A 19 -4.12 -13.80 15.93
C ILE A 19 -4.49 -13.17 17.27
N ARG A 20 -5.45 -12.27 17.27
CA ARG A 20 -5.92 -11.48 18.41
C ARG A 20 -7.43 -11.38 18.37
N GLU A 21 -8.00 -11.03 19.51
CA GLU A 21 -9.42 -10.72 19.60
C GLU A 21 -9.77 -9.59 18.61
N PRO A 22 -10.72 -9.83 17.68
CA PRO A 22 -11.14 -8.82 16.71
C PRO A 22 -11.60 -7.51 17.38
N GLY A 23 -11.19 -6.37 16.84
CA GLY A 23 -11.55 -5.06 17.36
C GLY A 23 -10.68 -4.54 18.49
N THR A 24 -9.73 -5.32 19.02
CA THR A 24 -8.88 -4.90 20.16
C THR A 24 -7.62 -4.15 19.76
N THR A 25 -7.08 -4.45 18.59
CA THR A 25 -5.83 -3.86 18.10
C THR A 25 -5.89 -3.62 16.60
N GLN A 26 -5.18 -2.59 16.17
CA GLN A 26 -4.98 -2.28 14.76
C GLN A 26 -3.71 -3.00 14.26
N GLY A 27 -3.81 -3.67 13.11
CA GLY A 27 -2.68 -4.30 12.44
C GLY A 27 -2.78 -4.16 10.93
N TYR A 28 -1.82 -3.49 10.32
CA TYR A 28 -1.77 -3.24 8.88
C TYR A 28 -1.55 -4.53 8.08
N HIS A 29 -2.45 -4.81 7.14
CA HIS A 29 -2.33 -5.95 6.22
C HIS A 29 -1.63 -5.51 4.93
N ALA A 30 -0.30 -5.62 4.89
CA ALA A 30 0.50 -5.09 3.78
C ALA A 30 0.17 -5.71 2.42
N VAL A 31 -0.15 -7.00 2.38
CA VAL A 31 -0.44 -7.76 1.16
C VAL A 31 -1.84 -8.38 1.21
N THR A 32 -2.19 -9.01 2.33
CA THR A 32 -3.44 -9.77 2.50
C THR A 32 -4.70 -8.93 2.36
N PHE A 33 -4.66 -7.63 2.69
CA PHE A 33 -5.78 -6.71 2.50
C PHE A 33 -6.32 -6.76 1.06
N GLY A 34 -5.40 -6.74 0.07
CA GLY A 34 -5.78 -6.78 -1.34
C GLY A 34 -6.51 -8.07 -1.75
N TYR A 35 -6.12 -9.21 -1.18
CA TYR A 35 -6.81 -10.47 -1.44
C TYR A 35 -8.20 -10.53 -0.79
N LEU A 36 -8.34 -10.02 0.43
CA LEU A 36 -9.63 -9.97 1.12
C LEU A 36 -10.63 -9.08 0.37
N VAL A 37 -10.22 -7.85 0.04
CA VAL A 37 -11.08 -6.91 -0.69
C VAL A 37 -11.31 -7.37 -2.13
N GLY A 38 -10.30 -7.90 -2.80
CA GLY A 38 -10.42 -8.46 -4.14
C GLY A 38 -11.41 -9.63 -4.21
N GLU A 39 -11.47 -10.46 -3.17
CA GLU A 39 -12.46 -11.55 -3.10
C GLU A 39 -13.89 -11.00 -2.91
N LEU A 40 -14.07 -9.92 -2.15
CA LEU A 40 -15.38 -9.26 -2.04
C LEU A 40 -15.85 -8.74 -3.40
N VAL A 41 -14.97 -8.04 -4.14
CA VAL A 41 -15.30 -7.56 -5.49
C VAL A 41 -15.67 -8.73 -6.40
N ARG A 42 -14.89 -9.81 -6.39
CA ARG A 42 -15.17 -11.00 -7.21
C ARG A 42 -16.52 -11.66 -6.88
N ARG A 43 -16.90 -11.70 -5.62
CA ARG A 43 -18.22 -12.28 -5.20
C ARG A 43 -19.39 -11.40 -5.60
N ILE A 44 -19.21 -10.09 -5.60
CA ILE A 44 -20.29 -9.12 -5.91
C ILE A 44 -20.43 -8.95 -7.43
N ASP A 45 -19.33 -8.82 -8.14
CA ASP A 45 -19.29 -8.43 -9.56
C ASP A 45 -18.96 -9.60 -10.50
N GLY A 46 -18.22 -10.61 -10.03
CA GLY A 46 -17.77 -11.76 -10.83
C GLY A 46 -16.40 -11.59 -11.47
N ARG A 47 -15.92 -10.37 -11.66
CA ARG A 47 -14.60 -10.06 -12.23
C ARG A 47 -13.53 -10.06 -11.15
N SER A 48 -12.25 -10.20 -11.55
CA SER A 48 -11.13 -9.91 -10.67
C SER A 48 -11.05 -8.41 -10.36
N LEU A 49 -10.36 -8.03 -9.26
CA LEU A 49 -10.19 -6.62 -8.93
C LEU A 49 -9.42 -5.85 -10.00
N GLY A 50 -8.38 -6.47 -10.60
CA GLY A 50 -7.63 -5.85 -11.68
C GLY A 50 -8.48 -5.60 -12.91
N THR A 51 -9.29 -6.58 -13.34
CA THR A 51 -10.23 -6.43 -14.44
C THR A 51 -11.31 -5.38 -14.13
N TYR A 52 -11.92 -5.45 -12.94
CA TYR A 52 -12.92 -4.47 -12.50
C TYR A 52 -12.35 -3.04 -12.51
N PHE A 53 -11.17 -2.84 -11.92
CA PHE A 53 -10.52 -1.55 -11.88
C PHE A 53 -10.21 -1.01 -13.29
N LYS A 54 -9.72 -1.87 -14.16
CA LYS A 54 -9.42 -1.51 -15.55
C LYS A 54 -10.66 -1.01 -16.27
N GLU A 55 -11.73 -1.80 -16.28
CA GLU A 55 -12.92 -1.54 -17.09
C GLU A 55 -13.82 -0.45 -16.48
N GLU A 56 -13.97 -0.42 -15.16
CA GLU A 56 -14.89 0.52 -14.51
C GLU A 56 -14.24 1.84 -14.11
N ILE A 57 -12.91 1.87 -13.94
CA ILE A 57 -12.21 3.04 -13.42
C ILE A 57 -11.16 3.53 -14.42
N ALA A 58 -10.15 2.72 -14.72
CA ALA A 58 -9.00 3.18 -15.49
C ALA A 58 -9.38 3.65 -16.91
N GLU A 59 -10.09 2.84 -17.66
CA GLU A 59 -10.51 3.17 -19.04
C GLU A 59 -11.52 4.31 -19.04
N LYS A 60 -12.54 4.27 -18.18
CA LYS A 60 -13.60 5.30 -18.15
C LYS A 60 -13.08 6.69 -17.80
N PHE A 61 -12.08 6.77 -16.94
CA PHE A 61 -11.54 8.05 -16.45
C PHE A 61 -10.17 8.40 -17.06
N GLY A 62 -9.64 7.57 -17.95
CA GLY A 62 -8.34 7.75 -18.58
C GLY A 62 -7.20 7.77 -17.54
N ILE A 63 -7.21 6.83 -16.60
CA ILE A 63 -6.23 6.65 -15.54
C ILE A 63 -5.22 5.60 -16.00
N ASP A 64 -3.97 5.99 -16.16
CA ASP A 64 -2.87 5.07 -16.50
C ASP A 64 -2.38 4.37 -15.24
N PHE A 65 -3.11 3.31 -14.87
CA PHE A 65 -2.81 2.45 -13.72
C PHE A 65 -3.42 1.07 -13.93
N VAL A 66 -2.68 0.01 -13.62
CA VAL A 66 -3.10 -1.39 -13.79
C VAL A 66 -2.73 -2.24 -12.57
N ILE A 67 -3.51 -3.29 -12.32
CA ILE A 67 -3.22 -4.35 -11.35
C ILE A 67 -3.24 -5.66 -12.12
N GLY A 68 -2.07 -6.32 -12.23
CA GLY A 68 -1.88 -7.43 -13.17
C GLY A 68 -1.65 -6.94 -14.60
N MET A 69 -0.39 -6.85 -14.98
CA MET A 69 0.06 -6.37 -16.29
C MET A 69 -0.14 -7.41 -17.40
N ASN A 70 -0.44 -6.93 -18.61
CA ASN A 70 -0.26 -7.68 -19.85
C ASN A 70 1.14 -7.43 -20.45
N GLU A 71 1.45 -8.02 -21.60
CA GLU A 71 2.77 -7.89 -22.26
C GLU A 71 3.05 -6.44 -22.70
N GLU A 72 2.04 -5.70 -23.13
CA GLU A 72 2.17 -4.29 -23.52
C GLU A 72 2.51 -3.43 -22.32
N ASP A 73 1.83 -3.63 -21.18
CA ASP A 73 2.11 -2.92 -19.94
C ASP A 73 3.53 -3.21 -19.44
N ILE A 74 3.98 -4.47 -19.53
CA ILE A 74 5.32 -4.87 -19.12
C ILE A 74 6.38 -4.18 -19.97
N SER A 75 6.15 -4.08 -21.30
CA SER A 75 7.12 -3.47 -22.23
C SER A 75 7.43 -2.00 -21.94
N ARG A 76 6.51 -1.28 -21.29
CA ARG A 76 6.65 0.14 -20.92
C ARG A 76 6.93 0.37 -19.44
N CYS A 77 7.05 -0.71 -18.65
CA CYS A 77 7.28 -0.63 -17.22
C CYS A 77 8.77 -0.47 -16.90
N ALA A 78 9.11 0.50 -16.10
CA ALA A 78 10.46 0.63 -15.57
C ALA A 78 10.74 -0.40 -14.47
N ASP A 79 11.99 -0.87 -14.38
CA ASP A 79 12.41 -1.72 -13.30
C ASP A 79 12.49 -0.97 -11.98
N LEU A 80 12.05 -1.63 -10.90
CA LEU A 80 12.18 -1.14 -9.54
C LEU A 80 13.58 -1.45 -9.01
N LEU A 81 14.35 -0.41 -8.74
CA LEU A 81 15.66 -0.50 -8.12
C LEU A 81 15.49 -0.60 -6.60
N LEU A 82 15.44 -1.81 -6.11
CA LEU A 82 15.37 -2.08 -4.68
C LEU A 82 16.70 -1.73 -3.99
N LEU A 83 16.62 -1.37 -2.73
CA LEU A 83 17.80 -1.31 -1.88
C LEU A 83 18.29 -2.75 -1.67
N SER A 84 19.20 -3.19 -2.54
CA SER A 84 19.91 -4.45 -2.34
C SER A 84 20.95 -4.25 -1.24
N GLY A 85 20.83 -5.00 -0.18
CA GLY A 85 21.84 -5.07 0.85
C GLY A 85 21.35 -5.81 2.07
N LYS A 86 22.12 -6.78 2.53
CA LYS A 86 21.99 -7.28 3.89
C LYS A 86 21.99 -6.06 4.82
N PRO A 87 21.16 -6.03 5.89
CA PRO A 87 21.24 -4.97 6.87
C PRO A 87 22.70 -4.71 7.21
N ASN A 88 23.11 -3.44 7.27
CA ASN A 88 24.48 -3.07 7.63
C ASN A 88 24.87 -3.88 8.89
N LEU A 89 26.10 -4.40 8.89
CA LEU A 89 26.63 -5.20 10.01
C LEU A 89 26.33 -4.53 11.36
N LEU A 90 26.44 -3.22 11.42
CA LEU A 90 26.11 -2.44 12.62
C LEU A 90 24.63 -2.63 13.05
N ILE A 91 23.69 -2.59 12.10
CA ILE A 91 22.27 -2.83 12.39
C ILE A 91 22.06 -4.26 12.88
N GLN A 92 22.70 -5.24 12.24
CA GLN A 92 22.62 -6.64 12.68
C GLN A 92 23.17 -6.80 14.11
N MET A 93 24.31 -6.19 14.42
CA MET A 93 24.90 -6.20 15.76
C MET A 93 23.96 -5.54 16.78
N VAL A 94 23.39 -4.39 16.46
CA VAL A 94 22.42 -3.69 17.35
C VAL A 94 21.18 -4.56 17.59
N LEU A 95 20.63 -5.17 16.53
CA LEU A 95 19.47 -6.06 16.69
C LEU A 95 19.80 -7.37 17.43
N ALA A 96 21.06 -7.79 17.47
CA ALA A 96 21.51 -8.95 18.26
C ALA A 96 21.66 -8.67 19.74
N LEU A 97 21.75 -7.38 20.16
CA LEU A 97 21.89 -7.01 21.56
C LEU A 97 20.65 -7.44 22.38
N PRO A 98 20.83 -7.80 23.67
CA PRO A 98 19.72 -8.04 24.58
C PRO A 98 18.81 -6.81 24.70
N ASN A 99 17.48 -7.03 24.84
CA ASN A 99 16.51 -5.92 24.85
C ASN A 99 16.77 -4.88 25.93
N TRP A 100 17.34 -5.25 27.07
CA TRP A 100 17.64 -4.33 28.17
C TRP A 100 18.74 -3.31 27.84
N LEU A 101 19.59 -3.59 26.83
CA LEU A 101 20.62 -2.67 26.32
C LEU A 101 20.12 -1.76 25.19
N LEU A 102 18.92 -1.99 24.66
CA LEU A 102 18.40 -1.25 23.51
C LEU A 102 17.57 -0.04 23.95
N PRO A 103 17.69 1.10 23.26
CA PRO A 103 16.71 2.18 23.38
C PRO A 103 15.30 1.68 23.03
N GLU A 104 14.27 2.29 23.63
CA GLU A 104 12.88 1.82 23.50
C GLU A 104 12.42 1.73 22.04
N GLN A 105 12.77 2.72 21.21
CA GLN A 105 12.45 2.72 19.78
C GLN A 105 13.04 1.52 19.02
N ILE A 106 14.27 1.13 19.39
CA ILE A 106 14.94 -0.03 18.77
C ILE A 106 14.33 -1.35 19.27
N LYS A 107 13.92 -1.41 20.54
CA LYS A 107 13.18 -2.56 21.07
C LYS A 107 11.88 -2.78 20.31
N ILE A 108 11.09 -1.71 20.08
CA ILE A 108 9.84 -1.75 19.33
C ILE A 108 10.10 -2.30 17.92
N VAL A 109 11.10 -1.78 17.22
CA VAL A 109 11.46 -2.25 15.89
C VAL A 109 11.83 -3.74 15.89
N LYS A 110 12.69 -4.16 16.82
CA LYS A 110 13.11 -5.56 16.96
C LYS A 110 11.93 -6.48 17.27
N GLN A 111 11.09 -6.12 18.23
CA GLN A 111 9.93 -6.89 18.63
C GLN A 111 8.92 -7.01 17.49
N THR A 112 8.67 -5.91 16.77
CA THR A 112 7.77 -5.94 15.60
C THR A 112 8.28 -6.86 14.52
N LEU A 113 9.56 -6.76 14.14
CA LEU A 113 10.16 -7.62 13.11
C LEU A 113 10.13 -9.12 13.48
N GLN A 114 10.11 -9.43 14.77
CA GLN A 114 10.06 -10.80 15.29
C GLN A 114 8.63 -11.27 15.60
N SER A 115 7.63 -10.41 15.43
CA SER A 115 6.26 -10.74 15.76
C SER A 115 5.60 -11.62 14.70
N LYS A 116 4.65 -12.45 15.13
CA LYS A 116 3.82 -13.25 14.21
C LYS A 116 2.96 -12.36 13.32
N GLU A 117 2.50 -11.23 13.83
CA GLU A 117 1.69 -10.26 13.11
C GLU A 117 2.44 -9.68 11.92
N TYR A 118 3.72 -9.28 12.14
CA TYR A 118 4.57 -8.77 11.07
C TYR A 118 4.84 -9.87 10.02
N ALA A 119 5.22 -11.06 10.47
CA ALA A 119 5.45 -12.19 9.58
C ALA A 119 4.21 -12.48 8.71
N LYS A 120 3.03 -12.57 9.31
CA LYS A 120 1.77 -12.80 8.59
C LYS A 120 1.40 -11.66 7.64
N ALA A 121 1.64 -10.40 8.02
CA ALA A 121 1.34 -9.25 7.17
C ALA A 121 2.23 -9.17 5.91
N PHE A 122 3.47 -9.62 5.98
CA PHE A 122 4.47 -9.45 4.93
C PHE A 122 5.00 -10.75 4.32
N LEU A 123 5.11 -11.84 5.07
CA LEU A 123 5.92 -13.00 4.70
C LEU A 123 5.11 -14.26 4.39
N GLU A 124 4.01 -14.53 5.09
CA GLU A 124 3.29 -15.80 4.94
C GLU A 124 2.54 -15.98 3.63
N ILE A 125 2.42 -14.93 2.83
CA ILE A 125 1.73 -15.00 1.53
C ILE A 125 2.68 -15.29 0.41
N MET A 126 3.93 -14.94 0.58
CA MET A 126 5.00 -15.44 -0.26
C MET A 126 5.36 -16.83 0.27
N GLU A 127 4.60 -17.87 -0.09
CA GLU A 127 5.10 -19.25 0.04
C GLU A 127 6.33 -19.37 -0.86
N VAL A 128 7.41 -18.81 -0.38
CA VAL A 128 8.74 -19.21 -0.77
C VAL A 128 8.92 -20.54 -0.06
N ASP A 129 9.14 -21.61 -0.80
CA ASP A 129 9.64 -22.85 -0.24
C ASP A 129 10.73 -22.50 0.76
N GLU A 130 10.74 -23.09 1.97
CA GLU A 130 11.71 -22.76 3.02
C GLU A 130 13.18 -22.81 2.52
N ASN A 131 13.39 -23.42 1.35
CA ASN A 131 14.67 -23.53 0.64
C ASN A 131 14.83 -22.55 -0.54
N GLU A 132 13.80 -21.80 -0.93
CA GLU A 132 13.87 -20.80 -2.00
C GLU A 132 13.95 -19.39 -1.40
N THR A 133 15.07 -18.72 -1.56
CA THR A 133 15.17 -17.28 -1.37
C THR A 133 14.60 -16.59 -2.61
N LEU A 134 13.58 -15.72 -2.43
CA LEU A 134 13.11 -14.88 -3.53
C LEU A 134 14.29 -14.09 -4.10
N PRO A 135 14.45 -14.07 -5.44
CA PRO A 135 15.44 -13.22 -6.07
C PRO A 135 15.26 -11.77 -5.60
N THR A 136 16.35 -11.06 -5.42
CA THR A 136 16.33 -9.64 -4.97
C THR A 136 15.60 -8.73 -5.95
N ASP A 137 15.41 -9.17 -7.19
CA ASP A 137 14.71 -8.48 -8.28
C ASP A 137 13.29 -9.05 -8.54
N TYR A 138 12.78 -9.90 -7.66
CA TYR A 138 11.48 -10.55 -7.81
C TYR A 138 10.33 -9.58 -8.21
N PRO A 139 10.22 -8.35 -7.67
CA PRO A 139 9.22 -7.39 -8.12
C PRO A 139 9.35 -6.95 -9.59
N ASN A 140 10.49 -7.22 -10.23
CA ASN A 140 10.72 -6.97 -11.65
C ASN A 140 10.42 -8.18 -12.53
N SER A 141 10.12 -9.32 -11.94
CA SER A 141 9.79 -10.53 -12.70
C SER A 141 8.42 -10.40 -13.38
N ASP A 142 8.29 -11.03 -14.56
CA ASP A 142 7.03 -11.12 -15.27
C ASP A 142 5.93 -11.77 -14.42
N SER A 143 6.29 -12.77 -13.60
CA SER A 143 5.35 -13.45 -12.72
C SER A 143 4.75 -12.51 -11.69
N TRP A 144 5.54 -11.62 -11.09
CA TRP A 144 5.05 -10.60 -10.18
C TRP A 144 4.20 -9.55 -10.90
N ARG A 145 4.68 -9.04 -12.02
CA ARG A 145 3.98 -8.01 -12.80
C ARG A 145 2.63 -8.46 -13.32
N LYS A 146 2.52 -9.72 -13.77
CA LYS A 146 1.29 -10.33 -14.29
C LYS A 146 0.32 -10.78 -13.19
N ALA A 147 0.79 -10.98 -11.96
CA ALA A 147 -0.07 -11.35 -10.84
C ALA A 147 -0.97 -10.18 -10.42
N GLU A 148 -2.18 -10.49 -9.97
CA GLU A 148 -3.02 -9.51 -9.29
C GLU A 148 -2.79 -9.61 -7.77
N ILE A 149 -1.95 -8.72 -7.25
CA ILE A 149 -1.67 -8.55 -5.81
C ILE A 149 -2.12 -7.12 -5.42
N PRO A 150 -3.42 -6.88 -5.24
CA PRO A 150 -3.98 -5.53 -5.30
C PRO A 150 -3.40 -4.54 -4.28
N ALA A 151 -2.93 -5.02 -3.13
CA ALA A 151 -2.33 -4.17 -2.11
C ALA A 151 -0.84 -3.87 -2.34
N ALA A 152 -0.17 -4.56 -3.29
CA ALA A 152 1.30 -4.50 -3.39
C ALA A 152 1.85 -4.18 -4.78
N ASN A 153 1.19 -4.61 -5.85
CA ASN A 153 1.77 -4.54 -7.20
C ASN A 153 0.95 -3.77 -8.23
N GLY A 154 0.22 -2.76 -7.80
CA GLY A 154 -0.35 -1.81 -8.73
C GLY A 154 0.77 -1.02 -9.44
N HIS A 155 0.67 -0.87 -10.77
CA HIS A 155 1.62 -0.14 -11.60
C HIS A 155 0.94 0.99 -12.34
N GLY A 156 1.59 2.14 -12.42
CA GLY A 156 1.01 3.29 -13.10
C GLY A 156 1.91 4.51 -13.08
N THR A 157 1.42 5.57 -13.69
CA THR A 157 2.11 6.86 -13.73
C THR A 157 1.72 7.77 -12.57
N ALA A 158 2.58 8.70 -12.22
CA ALA A 158 2.26 9.76 -11.24
C ALA A 158 1.01 10.55 -11.67
N SER A 159 0.86 10.81 -12.98
CA SER A 159 -0.33 11.45 -13.55
C SER A 159 -1.60 10.61 -13.38
N GLY A 160 -1.52 9.28 -13.55
CA GLY A 160 -2.63 8.37 -13.31
C GLY A 160 -3.10 8.39 -11.86
N ILE A 161 -2.16 8.32 -10.92
CA ILE A 161 -2.44 8.40 -9.48
C ILE A 161 -3.01 9.77 -9.11
N ALA A 162 -2.40 10.86 -9.57
CA ALA A 162 -2.90 12.22 -9.32
C ALA A 162 -4.33 12.42 -9.87
N LYS A 163 -4.61 11.88 -11.05
CA LYS A 163 -5.94 11.93 -11.67
C LYS A 163 -6.98 11.16 -10.84
N PHE A 164 -6.66 9.95 -10.39
CA PHE A 164 -7.52 9.16 -9.53
C PHE A 164 -7.90 9.94 -8.25
N PHE A 165 -6.90 10.39 -7.51
CA PHE A 165 -7.11 11.17 -6.29
C PHE A 165 -7.76 12.53 -6.55
N GLY A 166 -7.48 13.18 -7.70
CA GLY A 166 -8.12 14.43 -8.11
C GLY A 166 -9.63 14.29 -8.36
N ILE A 167 -10.07 13.15 -8.92
CA ILE A 167 -11.49 12.84 -9.06
C ILE A 167 -12.15 12.70 -7.67
N LEU A 168 -11.49 11.99 -6.75
CA LEU A 168 -11.99 11.85 -5.38
C LEU A 168 -12.04 13.20 -4.65
N ALA A 169 -10.99 14.01 -4.77
CA ALA A 169 -10.91 15.36 -4.20
C ALA A 169 -12.01 16.30 -4.72
N SER A 170 -12.50 16.05 -5.94
CA SER A 170 -13.56 16.81 -6.59
C SER A 170 -14.96 16.22 -6.38
N GLY A 171 -15.14 15.38 -5.36
CA GLY A 171 -16.44 14.80 -5.03
C GLY A 171 -16.79 13.51 -5.80
N GLY A 172 -15.78 12.84 -6.38
CA GLY A 172 -15.94 11.52 -7.00
C GLY A 172 -16.53 11.51 -8.40
N SER A 173 -16.53 12.65 -9.10
CA SER A 173 -17.05 12.75 -10.47
C SER A 173 -16.12 13.57 -11.37
N ARG A 174 -16.08 13.23 -12.67
CA ARG A 174 -15.34 13.96 -13.69
C ARG A 174 -16.09 13.89 -15.01
N ASN A 175 -16.21 15.03 -15.72
CA ASN A 175 -16.87 15.12 -17.04
C ASN A 175 -18.27 14.46 -17.07
N SER A 176 -19.09 14.74 -16.06
CA SER A 176 -20.41 14.14 -15.86
C SER A 176 -20.42 12.63 -15.61
N GLN A 177 -19.27 11.98 -15.53
CA GLN A 177 -19.15 10.57 -15.17
C GLN A 177 -18.88 10.46 -13.66
N LYS A 178 -19.63 9.60 -12.97
CA LYS A 178 -19.52 9.36 -11.55
C LYS A 178 -18.66 8.12 -11.31
N MET A 179 -17.62 8.27 -10.50
CA MET A 179 -16.81 7.17 -9.96
C MET A 179 -17.35 6.70 -8.61
N LEU A 180 -17.55 7.64 -7.68
CA LEU A 180 -18.10 7.40 -6.34
C LEU A 180 -19.05 8.52 -5.93
N ASN A 181 -19.97 8.23 -5.02
CA ASN A 181 -20.78 9.26 -4.39
C ASN A 181 -19.96 10.03 -3.34
N PRO A 182 -20.22 11.33 -3.13
CA PRO A 182 -19.58 12.10 -2.06
C PRO A 182 -19.75 11.48 -0.67
N ASP A 183 -20.92 10.93 -0.36
CA ASP A 183 -21.18 10.27 0.92
C ASP A 183 -20.33 8.99 1.09
N THR A 184 -20.11 8.24 0.01
CA THR A 184 -19.22 7.08 0.02
C THR A 184 -17.77 7.51 0.28
N ILE A 185 -17.32 8.62 -0.34
CA ILE A 185 -15.98 9.17 -0.10
C ILE A 185 -15.87 9.61 1.36
N LYS A 186 -16.85 10.34 1.86
CA LYS A 186 -16.89 10.79 3.27
C LYS A 186 -16.83 9.62 4.24
N ASP A 187 -17.61 8.56 4.01
CA ASP A 187 -17.57 7.36 4.86
C ASP A 187 -16.21 6.65 4.79
N ALA A 188 -15.67 6.47 3.57
CA ALA A 188 -14.39 5.81 3.36
C ALA A 188 -13.20 6.57 3.95
N THR A 189 -13.28 7.89 4.08
CA THR A 189 -12.23 8.75 4.61
C THR A 189 -12.43 9.16 6.08
N THR A 190 -13.54 8.75 6.67
CA THR A 190 -13.73 8.85 8.12
C THR A 190 -12.89 7.80 8.81
N PRO A 191 -12.07 8.14 9.82
CA PRO A 191 -11.26 7.16 10.53
C PRO A 191 -12.11 6.02 11.11
N LYS A 192 -11.78 4.79 10.75
CA LYS A 192 -12.39 3.55 11.27
C LYS A 192 -11.50 2.93 12.35
N THR A 193 -10.19 3.14 12.25
CA THR A 193 -9.22 2.72 13.26
C THR A 193 -8.25 3.86 13.56
N THR A 194 -7.81 3.96 14.81
CA THR A 194 -6.86 4.98 15.26
C THR A 194 -5.94 4.40 16.34
N GLY A 195 -4.68 4.81 16.34
CA GLY A 195 -3.74 4.44 17.39
C GLY A 195 -2.51 3.69 16.89
N PRO A 196 -1.76 3.07 17.80
CA PRO A 196 -0.56 2.31 17.47
C PRO A 196 -0.89 1.11 16.60
N ASP A 197 -0.14 0.94 15.51
CA ASP A 197 -0.28 -0.21 14.62
C ASP A 197 0.79 -1.25 14.93
N VAL A 198 0.36 -2.49 15.23
CA VAL A 198 1.27 -3.56 15.68
C VAL A 198 2.19 -4.09 14.58
N VAL A 199 1.88 -3.81 13.32
CA VAL A 199 2.69 -4.19 12.16
C VAL A 199 3.59 -3.03 11.73
N LEU A 200 3.12 -1.79 11.87
CA LEU A 200 3.83 -0.58 11.49
C LEU A 200 4.60 0.04 12.69
N PHE A 201 5.31 -0.79 13.43
CA PHE A 201 6.25 -0.38 14.49
C PHE A 201 5.62 0.47 15.59
N GLN A 202 4.38 0.17 15.98
CA GLN A 202 3.62 0.91 16.98
C GLN A 202 3.43 2.41 16.65
N ALA A 203 3.59 2.79 15.39
CA ALA A 203 3.34 4.15 14.96
C ALA A 203 1.83 4.46 14.94
N PRO A 204 1.44 5.69 15.30
CA PRO A 204 0.03 6.08 15.38
C PRO A 204 -0.53 6.38 13.98
N TYR A 205 -1.20 5.40 13.39
CA TYR A 205 -1.90 5.55 12.12
C TYR A 205 -3.39 5.74 12.34
N LYS A 206 -4.03 6.47 11.40
CA LYS A 206 -5.49 6.50 11.25
C LYS A 206 -5.85 5.96 9.88
N PHE A 207 -6.68 4.93 9.86
CA PHE A 207 -7.18 4.34 8.61
C PHE A 207 -8.69 4.53 8.47
N GLY A 208 -9.10 4.87 7.25
CA GLY A 208 -10.47 4.76 6.79
C GLY A 208 -10.72 3.42 6.09
N LEU A 209 -11.66 3.37 5.15
CA LEU A 209 -11.89 2.17 4.33
C LEU A 209 -10.86 2.11 3.19
N GLY A 210 -9.71 1.51 3.46
CA GLY A 210 -8.62 1.35 2.50
C GLY A 210 -7.70 2.57 2.33
N TYR A 211 -7.94 3.67 3.03
CA TYR A 211 -7.12 4.88 2.97
C TYR A 211 -6.40 5.15 4.30
N GLN A 212 -5.18 5.64 4.22
CA GLN A 212 -4.55 6.36 5.31
C GLN A 212 -5.19 7.75 5.38
N VAL A 213 -5.70 8.12 6.55
CA VAL A 213 -6.25 9.45 6.85
C VAL A 213 -5.23 10.29 7.60
N ASP A 214 -4.36 9.62 8.37
CA ASP A 214 -3.20 10.20 9.01
C ASP A 214 -2.10 9.12 9.05
N ALA A 215 -0.93 9.47 8.55
CA ALA A 215 0.17 8.54 8.42
C ALA A 215 1.50 9.22 8.81
N PRO A 216 2.13 8.80 9.91
CA PRO A 216 3.40 9.36 10.37
C PRO A 216 4.47 9.35 9.27
N PHE A 217 5.29 10.39 9.24
CA PHE A 217 6.41 10.55 8.30
C PHE A 217 6.05 10.72 6.82
N SER A 218 4.78 10.77 6.47
CA SER A 218 4.26 10.95 5.10
C SER A 218 3.57 12.31 4.94
N PRO A 219 3.23 12.74 3.71
CA PRO A 219 2.45 13.96 3.53
C PRO A 219 0.97 13.78 3.90
N ILE A 220 0.49 12.55 4.09
CA ILE A 220 -0.92 12.27 4.42
C ILE A 220 -1.18 12.67 5.88
N GLY A 221 -2.20 13.51 6.08
CA GLY A 221 -2.49 14.13 7.38
C GLY A 221 -1.79 15.46 7.62
N MET A 222 -0.97 15.95 6.66
CA MET A 222 -0.35 17.29 6.73
C MET A 222 -1.41 18.42 6.78
N LYS A 223 -2.55 18.21 6.18
CA LYS A 223 -3.71 19.11 6.19
C LYS A 223 -4.98 18.32 6.50
N GLU A 224 -5.93 18.98 7.15
CA GLU A 224 -7.26 18.43 7.35
C GLU A 224 -7.96 18.18 6.01
N GLY A 225 -8.71 17.09 5.91
CA GLY A 225 -9.38 16.68 4.68
C GLY A 225 -8.50 15.89 3.71
N MET A 226 -7.23 15.64 4.06
CA MET A 226 -6.35 14.77 3.28
C MET A 226 -6.60 13.29 3.59
N PHE A 227 -6.49 12.48 2.54
CA PHE A 227 -6.46 11.01 2.64
C PHE A 227 -5.73 10.43 1.43
N GLY A 228 -5.20 9.26 1.57
CA GLY A 228 -4.47 8.60 0.48
C GLY A 228 -3.76 7.34 0.92
N HIS A 229 -2.67 7.02 0.28
CA HIS A 229 -1.81 5.92 0.70
C HIS A 229 -0.36 6.13 0.28
N THR A 230 0.56 5.57 1.06
CA THR A 230 1.99 5.55 0.75
C THR A 230 2.48 4.14 0.51
N GLY A 231 3.45 3.96 -0.40
CA GLY A 231 4.08 2.68 -0.69
C GLY A 231 5.48 2.56 -0.10
N ILE A 232 5.90 1.35 0.24
CA ILE A 232 7.20 1.06 0.86
C ILE A 232 8.39 1.46 -0.01
N ALA A 233 8.22 1.60 -1.32
CA ALA A 233 9.25 2.11 -2.23
C ALA A 233 9.33 3.64 -2.28
N GLY A 234 8.39 4.36 -1.65
CA GLY A 234 8.33 5.82 -1.62
C GLY A 234 7.21 6.43 -2.46
N ALA A 235 6.50 5.64 -3.25
CA ALA A 235 5.34 6.11 -3.99
C ALA A 235 4.28 6.68 -3.04
N THR A 236 3.57 7.71 -3.47
CA THR A 236 2.57 8.40 -2.64
C THR A 236 1.45 8.92 -3.52
N GLY A 237 0.21 8.64 -3.11
CA GLY A 237 -0.97 9.24 -3.70
C GLY A 237 -1.88 9.78 -2.63
N PHE A 238 -2.42 10.99 -2.81
CA PHE A 238 -3.42 11.55 -1.90
C PHE A 238 -4.40 12.49 -2.58
N ALA A 239 -5.55 12.63 -1.96
CA ALA A 239 -6.53 13.68 -2.22
C ALA A 239 -6.58 14.66 -1.05
N ASP A 240 -6.87 15.91 -1.34
CA ASP A 240 -7.23 16.94 -0.38
C ASP A 240 -8.61 17.49 -0.77
N LEU A 241 -9.61 17.20 0.04
CA LEU A 241 -10.99 17.61 -0.21
C LEU A 241 -11.19 19.11 -0.11
N ASN A 242 -10.45 19.79 0.78
CA ASN A 242 -10.59 21.20 1.04
C ASN A 242 -10.02 22.05 -0.10
N HIS A 243 -8.85 21.66 -0.62
CA HIS A 243 -8.19 22.36 -1.73
C HIS A 243 -8.52 21.75 -3.10
N LYS A 244 -9.30 20.66 -3.16
CA LYS A 244 -9.64 19.92 -4.39
C LYS A 244 -8.39 19.47 -5.17
N VAL A 245 -7.37 19.00 -4.45
CA VAL A 245 -6.09 18.58 -5.00
C VAL A 245 -6.02 17.06 -5.04
N GLY A 246 -5.58 16.52 -6.17
CA GLY A 246 -5.10 15.16 -6.30
C GLY A 246 -3.60 15.15 -6.55
N PHE A 247 -2.87 14.43 -5.72
CA PHE A 247 -1.41 14.31 -5.80
C PHE A 247 -1.00 12.87 -6.12
N GLY A 248 0.00 12.74 -6.99
CA GLY A 248 0.61 11.46 -7.33
C GLY A 248 2.13 11.60 -7.45
N PHE A 249 2.85 10.73 -6.79
CA PHE A 249 4.30 10.59 -6.89
C PHE A 249 4.66 9.13 -7.06
N THR A 250 5.41 8.81 -8.10
CA THR A 250 5.97 7.48 -8.35
C THR A 250 7.47 7.58 -8.53
N ASN A 251 8.16 6.53 -8.16
CA ASN A 251 9.60 6.41 -8.34
C ASN A 251 9.93 4.95 -8.63
N ASN A 252 11.00 4.73 -9.36
CA ASN A 252 11.53 3.40 -9.62
C ASN A 252 12.76 3.04 -8.77
N ARG A 253 13.13 3.90 -7.81
CA ARG A 253 14.23 3.67 -6.90
C ARG A 253 13.77 3.77 -5.46
N GLN A 254 13.86 2.68 -4.72
CA GLN A 254 13.56 2.67 -3.29
C GLN A 254 14.59 3.50 -2.52
N HIS A 255 14.12 4.33 -1.61
CA HIS A 255 14.96 5.06 -0.66
C HIS A 255 15.13 4.28 0.64
N SER A 256 16.20 4.57 1.40
CA SER A 256 16.36 4.03 2.75
C SER A 256 15.18 4.43 3.65
N LEU A 257 14.84 3.61 4.63
CA LEU A 257 13.70 3.83 5.53
C LEU A 257 13.66 5.26 6.11
N GLY A 258 14.79 5.82 6.52
CA GLY A 258 14.85 7.20 7.06
C GLY A 258 14.65 8.32 6.02
N LYS A 259 14.57 7.98 4.71
CA LYS A 259 14.35 8.95 3.62
C LYS A 259 13.15 8.57 2.74
N LEU A 260 12.39 7.57 3.14
CA LEU A 260 11.40 6.89 2.31
C LEU A 260 10.42 7.87 1.62
N TYR A 261 9.86 8.81 2.37
CA TYR A 261 8.89 9.79 1.84
C TYR A 261 9.45 11.19 1.69
N ARG A 262 10.79 11.37 1.75
CA ARG A 262 11.41 12.70 1.74
C ARG A 262 11.04 13.50 0.50
N THR A 263 11.07 12.88 -0.68
CA THR A 263 10.79 13.58 -1.94
C THR A 263 9.32 13.96 -2.03
N SER A 264 8.40 13.02 -1.79
CA SER A 264 6.96 13.31 -1.81
C SER A 264 6.55 14.33 -0.75
N ASN A 265 7.13 14.29 0.47
CA ASN A 265 6.94 15.31 1.50
C ASN A 265 7.37 16.70 1.05
N ASN A 266 8.56 16.82 0.45
CA ASN A 266 9.07 18.11 -0.01
C ASN A 266 8.22 18.67 -1.15
N LEU A 267 7.81 17.83 -2.09
CA LEU A 267 6.91 18.24 -3.18
C LEU A 267 5.54 18.66 -2.66
N ALA A 268 4.95 17.91 -1.72
CA ALA A 268 3.68 18.28 -1.12
C ALA A 268 3.77 19.60 -0.35
N LYS A 269 4.84 19.81 0.44
CA LYS A 269 5.08 21.10 1.11
C LYS A 269 5.13 22.25 0.13
N LYS A 270 5.90 22.09 -0.96
CA LYS A 270 6.01 23.14 -2.00
C LYS A 270 4.67 23.40 -2.70
N LEU A 271 3.87 22.38 -2.94
CA LEU A 271 2.53 22.54 -3.48
C LEU A 271 1.68 23.45 -2.57
N TYR A 272 1.70 23.21 -1.26
CA TYR A 272 0.92 23.99 -0.30
C TYR A 272 1.52 25.38 0.04
N GLU A 273 2.72 25.70 -0.43
CA GLU A 273 3.26 27.07 -0.38
C GLU A 273 2.72 27.97 -1.51
N ILE A 274 2.18 27.37 -2.58
CA ILE A 274 1.70 28.09 -3.78
C ILE A 274 0.18 28.04 -3.94
N LEU A 275 -0.52 27.23 -3.15
CA LEU A 275 -1.99 27.21 -3.06
C LEU A 275 -2.50 28.25 -2.05
#